data_03eb538ae5db5fc26e559268bbeaadc6
#
_entry.id   03eb538ae5db5fc26e559268bbeaadc6
#
_cell.length_a   1.000
_cell.length_b   1.000
_cell.length_c   1.000
_cell.angle_alpha   90.00
_cell.angle_beta   90.00
_cell.angle_gamma   90.00
#
_symmetry.space_group_name_H-M   'P 1'
#
loop_
_entity.id
_entity.type
_entity.pdbx_description
1 polymer ?
#
loop_
_entity_poly.entity_id
_entity_poly.type
_entity_poly.pdbx_seq_one_letter_code
_entity_poly.pdbx_strand_id
1 'polypeptide(L)'
;MPVPEPGPDVRAVVTGASQNIGEALATELAARGHHLIVTARREDVLNALAARLTERYGVTVEVRPVDLADTSERAKLCDELASRNISILCANAGTATFGPVASLDPAGEKAQVQLNVLGVHDLILAVLPGMVDRGGGGILISGSAAGNSPIPNNATYAAAKAFVNTFSESIRGELKKAGVHVTLLAPGPVRTTLPDDAQASLVERLVPDFLWISTEHTARLSLDGLERNKMRVVPGVTSKAMSVASGYTPRAIVTPIVGAFYKKLGGG
;
A
#
# COMPACT_ATOMS: atom_id res chain seq x y z
N MET A 1 -4.12 15.40 17.03
CA MET A 1 -4.32 16.49 16.05
C MET A 1 -4.75 15.85 14.73
N PRO A 2 -5.46 16.54 13.86
CA PRO A 2 -5.76 16.00 12.52
C PRO A 2 -4.47 15.85 11.69
N VAL A 3 -4.56 15.11 10.60
CA VAL A 3 -3.50 15.09 9.58
C VAL A 3 -3.23 16.53 9.14
N PRO A 4 -1.97 16.95 8.99
CA PRO A 4 -1.66 18.33 8.62
C PRO A 4 -2.34 18.77 7.33
N GLU A 5 -2.88 19.98 7.33
CA GLU A 5 -3.51 20.59 6.15
C GLU A 5 -2.50 20.79 5.02
N PRO A 6 -2.95 20.83 3.75
CA PRO A 6 -2.11 21.19 2.64
C PRO A 6 -1.40 22.54 2.82
N GLY A 7 -0.16 22.65 2.37
CA GLY A 7 0.61 23.89 2.44
C GLY A 7 1.73 23.92 1.39
N PRO A 8 2.25 25.10 1.04
CA PRO A 8 3.20 25.26 -0.06
C PRO A 8 4.51 24.49 0.17
N ASP A 9 4.95 24.39 1.42
CA ASP A 9 6.20 23.74 1.82
C ASP A 9 6.01 22.32 2.34
N VAL A 10 4.79 21.78 2.24
CA VAL A 10 4.41 20.47 2.77
C VAL A 10 4.16 19.50 1.62
N ARG A 11 4.59 18.26 1.77
CA ARG A 11 4.40 17.23 0.74
C ARG A 11 3.70 16.00 1.28
N ALA A 12 2.83 15.43 0.46
CA ALA A 12 2.35 14.06 0.62
C ALA A 12 3.11 13.15 -0.34
N VAL A 13 3.59 12.02 0.17
CA VAL A 13 4.36 11.03 -0.60
C VAL A 13 3.47 9.86 -0.94
N VAL A 14 3.46 9.45 -2.22
CA VAL A 14 2.75 8.25 -2.67
C VAL A 14 3.70 7.32 -3.40
N THR A 15 3.89 6.11 -2.87
CA THR A 15 4.69 5.09 -3.51
C THR A 15 3.84 4.14 -4.36
N GLY A 16 4.40 3.65 -5.48
CA GLY A 16 3.65 2.85 -6.43
C GLY A 16 2.56 3.66 -7.15
N ALA A 17 2.80 4.96 -7.36
CA ALA A 17 1.83 5.91 -7.89
C ALA A 17 1.52 5.74 -9.38
N SER A 18 2.25 4.90 -10.11
CA SER A 18 2.13 4.77 -11.57
C SER A 18 0.89 4.00 -12.04
N GLN A 19 0.10 3.42 -11.13
CA GLN A 19 -1.11 2.65 -11.48
C GLN A 19 -1.99 2.34 -10.27
N ASN A 20 -3.23 1.93 -10.55
CA ASN A 20 -4.16 1.32 -9.59
C ASN A 20 -4.38 2.16 -8.32
N ILE A 21 -4.32 1.53 -7.12
CA ILE A 21 -4.55 2.20 -5.84
C ILE A 21 -3.58 3.38 -5.63
N GLY A 22 -2.32 3.25 -6.04
CA GLY A 22 -1.33 4.33 -5.89
C GLY A 22 -1.68 5.56 -6.73
N GLU A 23 -2.09 5.40 -7.97
CA GLU A 23 -2.56 6.48 -8.83
C GLU A 23 -3.83 7.13 -8.26
N ALA A 24 -4.77 6.30 -7.77
CA ALA A 24 -5.99 6.79 -7.15
C ALA A 24 -5.73 7.56 -5.85
N LEU A 25 -4.76 7.12 -5.01
CA LEU A 25 -4.33 7.84 -3.81
C LEU A 25 -3.70 9.19 -4.16
N ALA A 26 -2.81 9.23 -5.17
CA ALA A 26 -2.21 10.48 -5.63
C ALA A 26 -3.26 11.45 -6.17
N THR A 27 -4.23 10.95 -6.93
CA THR A 27 -5.34 11.73 -7.46
C THR A 27 -6.23 12.31 -6.36
N GLU A 28 -6.60 11.50 -5.38
CA GLU A 28 -7.44 11.93 -4.26
C GLU A 28 -6.73 12.95 -3.36
N LEU A 29 -5.43 12.77 -3.09
CA LEU A 29 -4.62 13.75 -2.35
C LEU A 29 -4.49 15.07 -3.11
N ALA A 30 -4.25 15.03 -4.42
CA ALA A 30 -4.23 16.22 -5.26
C ALA A 30 -5.58 16.95 -5.23
N ALA A 31 -6.71 16.22 -5.31
CA ALA A 31 -8.06 16.78 -5.20
C ALA A 31 -8.34 17.42 -3.84
N ARG A 32 -7.66 16.97 -2.76
CA ARG A 32 -7.68 17.60 -1.42
C ARG A 32 -6.67 18.75 -1.27
N GLY A 33 -5.98 19.13 -2.35
CA GLY A 33 -5.05 20.27 -2.39
C GLY A 33 -3.63 19.97 -1.91
N HIS A 34 -3.26 18.72 -1.66
CA HIS A 34 -1.90 18.39 -1.27
C HIS A 34 -0.93 18.47 -2.43
N HIS A 35 0.24 19.09 -2.21
CA HIS A 35 1.39 18.97 -3.09
C HIS A 35 2.05 17.59 -2.87
N LEU A 36 2.52 16.97 -3.97
CA LEU A 36 2.87 15.56 -3.96
C LEU A 36 4.36 15.32 -4.29
N ILE A 37 4.88 14.23 -3.74
CA ILE A 37 6.01 13.48 -4.28
C ILE A 37 5.45 12.12 -4.69
N VAL A 38 5.55 11.78 -5.98
CA VAL A 38 5.09 10.49 -6.52
C VAL A 38 6.28 9.64 -6.94
N THR A 39 6.30 8.37 -6.53
CA THR A 39 7.40 7.47 -6.86
C THR A 39 6.91 6.12 -7.37
N ALA A 40 7.56 5.65 -8.41
CA ALA A 40 7.49 4.30 -9.00
C ALA A 40 8.63 4.15 -10.00
N ARG A 41 8.76 2.98 -10.65
CA ARG A 41 9.84 2.72 -11.63
C ARG A 41 9.64 3.41 -12.98
N ARG A 42 8.38 3.57 -13.43
CA ARG A 42 8.05 4.09 -14.76
C ARG A 42 7.96 5.61 -14.74
N GLU A 43 9.05 6.27 -15.16
CA GLU A 43 9.17 7.73 -15.15
C GLU A 43 8.16 8.41 -16.08
N ASP A 44 8.00 7.88 -17.29
CA ASP A 44 7.05 8.38 -18.28
C ASP A 44 5.61 8.42 -17.77
N VAL A 45 5.18 7.35 -17.10
CA VAL A 45 3.85 7.26 -16.51
C VAL A 45 3.69 8.23 -15.34
N LEU A 46 4.73 8.39 -14.51
CA LEU A 46 4.71 9.37 -13.41
C LEU A 46 4.66 10.79 -13.91
N ASN A 47 5.40 11.12 -14.97
CA ASN A 47 5.38 12.44 -15.58
C ASN A 47 4.01 12.78 -16.19
N ALA A 48 3.37 11.82 -16.86
CA ALA A 48 2.02 11.97 -17.38
C ALA A 48 0.99 12.17 -16.23
N LEU A 49 1.13 11.42 -15.14
CA LEU A 49 0.30 11.60 -13.94
C LEU A 49 0.51 13.00 -13.35
N ALA A 50 1.76 13.42 -13.17
CA ALA A 50 2.10 14.73 -12.59
C ALA A 50 1.51 15.89 -13.40
N ALA A 51 1.66 15.86 -14.73
CA ALA A 51 1.08 16.87 -15.62
C ALA A 51 -0.45 16.95 -15.45
N ARG A 52 -1.13 15.80 -15.50
CA ARG A 52 -2.59 15.72 -15.35
C ARG A 52 -3.08 16.24 -14.00
N LEU A 53 -2.38 15.89 -12.88
CA LEU A 53 -2.76 16.35 -11.56
C LEU A 53 -2.51 17.85 -11.36
N THR A 54 -1.38 18.35 -11.87
CA THR A 54 -1.05 19.77 -11.83
C THR A 54 -2.07 20.60 -12.63
N GLU A 55 -2.39 20.18 -13.85
CA GLU A 55 -3.39 20.86 -14.69
C GLU A 55 -4.77 20.89 -14.04
N ARG A 56 -5.19 19.75 -13.48
CA ARG A 56 -6.56 19.60 -12.97
C ARG A 56 -6.79 20.23 -11.60
N TYR A 57 -5.79 20.19 -10.72
CA TYR A 57 -5.97 20.56 -9.30
C TYR A 57 -5.07 21.72 -8.86
N GLY A 58 -4.18 22.24 -9.72
CA GLY A 58 -3.28 23.34 -9.40
C GLY A 58 -2.21 23.02 -8.36
N VAL A 59 -1.96 21.73 -8.08
CA VAL A 59 -0.96 21.32 -7.11
C VAL A 59 0.39 21.05 -7.76
N THR A 60 1.48 21.19 -6.99
CA THR A 60 2.82 20.78 -7.42
C THR A 60 2.98 19.28 -7.25
N VAL A 61 3.46 18.57 -8.28
CA VAL A 61 3.75 17.14 -8.24
C VAL A 61 5.20 16.90 -8.64
N GLU A 62 5.99 16.46 -7.70
CA GLU A 62 7.40 16.11 -7.88
C GLU A 62 7.51 14.62 -8.21
N VAL A 63 8.18 14.28 -9.30
CA VAL A 63 8.37 12.89 -9.75
C VAL A 63 9.72 12.37 -9.27
N ARG A 64 9.71 11.17 -8.69
CA ARG A 64 10.90 10.43 -8.25
C ARG A 64 10.84 9.02 -8.81
N PRO A 65 11.46 8.75 -9.97
CA PRO A 65 11.56 7.41 -10.51
C PRO A 65 12.56 6.61 -9.68
N VAL A 66 12.06 5.62 -8.92
CA VAL A 66 12.85 4.81 -7.98
C VAL A 66 12.35 3.36 -8.00
N ASP A 67 13.26 2.39 -8.06
CA ASP A 67 12.96 1.02 -7.70
C ASP A 67 13.18 0.82 -6.19
N LEU A 68 12.08 0.78 -5.44
CA LEU A 68 12.14 0.57 -3.99
C LEU A 68 12.64 -0.83 -3.58
N ALA A 69 12.78 -1.78 -4.51
CA ALA A 69 13.45 -3.05 -4.27
C ALA A 69 14.98 -2.90 -4.31
N ASP A 70 15.51 -1.90 -5.03
CA ASP A 70 16.92 -1.55 -4.99
C ASP A 70 17.26 -0.81 -3.69
N THR A 71 18.22 -1.35 -2.94
CA THR A 71 18.62 -0.80 -1.63
C THR A 71 19.26 0.57 -1.74
N SER A 72 20.06 0.81 -2.78
CA SER A 72 20.78 2.08 -2.97
C SER A 72 19.82 3.19 -3.40
N GLU A 73 18.93 2.91 -4.35
CA GLU A 73 17.90 3.87 -4.79
C GLU A 73 16.95 4.22 -3.64
N ARG A 74 16.49 3.20 -2.92
CA ARG A 74 15.65 3.37 -1.75
C ARG A 74 16.30 4.22 -0.67
N ALA A 75 17.58 3.99 -0.36
CA ALA A 75 18.31 4.77 0.63
C ALA A 75 18.40 6.26 0.25
N LYS A 76 18.70 6.56 -1.01
CA LYS A 76 18.73 7.96 -1.51
C LYS A 76 17.37 8.65 -1.36
N LEU A 77 16.29 7.95 -1.67
CA LEU A 77 14.95 8.50 -1.48
C LEU A 77 14.65 8.72 0.01
N CYS A 78 15.00 7.79 0.88
CA CYS A 78 14.83 7.92 2.33
C CYS A 78 15.59 9.15 2.88
N ASP A 79 16.84 9.36 2.46
CA ASP A 79 17.66 10.51 2.87
C ASP A 79 17.03 11.83 2.40
N GLU A 80 16.51 11.88 1.16
CA GLU A 80 15.77 13.04 0.67
C GLU A 80 14.52 13.30 1.51
N LEU A 81 13.69 12.28 1.74
CA LEU A 81 12.43 12.43 2.48
C LEU A 81 12.64 12.82 3.95
N ALA A 82 13.71 12.32 4.58
CA ALA A 82 14.06 12.66 5.96
C ALA A 82 14.35 14.17 6.14
N SER A 83 14.85 14.83 5.10
CA SER A 83 15.14 16.27 5.10
C SER A 83 13.96 17.16 4.73
N ARG A 84 12.80 16.57 4.34
CA ARG A 84 11.63 17.28 3.81
C ARG A 84 10.49 17.35 4.84
N ASN A 85 9.64 18.34 4.67
CA ASN A 85 8.39 18.44 5.44
C ASN A 85 7.32 17.52 4.84
N ILE A 86 7.32 16.25 5.26
CA ILE A 86 6.34 15.26 4.81
C ILE A 86 5.17 15.22 5.79
N SER A 87 3.96 15.57 5.32
CA SER A 87 2.72 15.50 6.10
C SER A 87 2.05 14.14 6.03
N ILE A 88 2.09 13.51 4.85
CA ILE A 88 1.45 12.21 4.61
C ILE A 88 2.43 11.31 3.87
N LEU A 89 2.53 10.06 4.32
CA LEU A 89 3.18 8.98 3.58
C LEU A 89 2.14 7.91 3.24
N CYS A 90 1.88 7.69 1.95
CA CYS A 90 1.16 6.52 1.45
C CYS A 90 2.17 5.46 0.99
N ALA A 91 2.57 4.57 1.90
CA ALA A 91 3.43 3.43 1.63
C ALA A 91 2.61 2.34 0.93
N ASN A 92 2.43 2.49 -0.39
CA ASN A 92 1.51 1.66 -1.19
C ASN A 92 2.22 0.72 -2.17
N ALA A 93 3.44 1.00 -2.60
CA ALA A 93 4.17 0.14 -3.52
C ALA A 93 4.23 -1.32 -3.04
N GLY A 94 3.99 -2.25 -3.94
CA GLY A 94 4.03 -3.67 -3.64
C GLY A 94 3.82 -4.54 -4.86
N THR A 95 4.24 -5.79 -4.76
CA THR A 95 4.07 -6.83 -5.77
C THR A 95 3.75 -8.16 -5.11
N ALA A 96 3.22 -9.10 -5.88
CA ALA A 96 2.95 -10.47 -5.46
C ALA A 96 3.44 -11.46 -6.49
N THR A 97 3.93 -12.61 -6.03
CA THR A 97 4.26 -13.78 -6.83
C THR A 97 3.33 -14.93 -6.44
N PHE A 98 3.00 -15.78 -7.39
CA PHE A 98 2.09 -16.89 -7.18
C PHE A 98 2.75 -18.18 -7.65
N GLY A 99 2.69 -19.22 -6.84
CA GLY A 99 3.24 -20.54 -7.11
C GLY A 99 3.92 -21.15 -5.88
N PRO A 100 4.26 -22.44 -5.94
CA PRO A 100 5.05 -23.11 -4.89
C PRO A 100 6.41 -22.44 -4.76
N VAL A 101 6.82 -22.08 -3.53
CA VAL A 101 8.10 -21.38 -3.27
C VAL A 101 9.30 -22.11 -3.88
N ALA A 102 9.27 -23.45 -3.92
CA ALA A 102 10.35 -24.25 -4.49
C ALA A 102 10.53 -24.06 -6.01
N SER A 103 9.51 -23.55 -6.71
CA SER A 103 9.54 -23.34 -8.16
C SER A 103 9.58 -21.87 -8.58
N LEU A 104 9.53 -20.94 -7.62
CA LEU A 104 9.64 -19.50 -7.91
C LEU A 104 11.10 -19.07 -8.07
N ASP A 105 11.31 -18.00 -8.84
CA ASP A 105 12.63 -17.39 -8.97
C ASP A 105 13.11 -16.80 -7.64
N PRO A 106 14.24 -17.27 -7.07
CA PRO A 106 14.74 -16.76 -5.81
C PRO A 106 15.08 -15.26 -5.81
N ALA A 107 15.47 -14.69 -6.95
CA ALA A 107 15.78 -13.27 -7.07
C ALA A 107 14.48 -12.44 -6.99
N GLY A 108 13.43 -12.88 -7.69
CA GLY A 108 12.10 -12.28 -7.62
C GLY A 108 11.49 -12.33 -6.23
N GLU A 109 11.65 -13.45 -5.51
CA GLU A 109 11.18 -13.60 -4.12
C GLU A 109 11.92 -12.64 -3.17
N LYS A 110 13.24 -12.48 -3.33
CA LYS A 110 14.02 -11.50 -2.56
C LYS A 110 13.60 -10.06 -2.88
N ALA A 111 13.44 -9.72 -4.16
CA ALA A 111 12.97 -8.40 -4.57
C ALA A 111 11.58 -8.08 -4.01
N GLN A 112 10.69 -9.08 -3.94
CA GLN A 112 9.38 -8.93 -3.30
C GLN A 112 9.50 -8.59 -1.80
N VAL A 113 10.40 -9.23 -1.06
CA VAL A 113 10.65 -8.91 0.36
C VAL A 113 11.26 -7.51 0.49
N GLN A 114 12.24 -7.16 -0.35
CA GLN A 114 12.83 -5.83 -0.39
C GLN A 114 11.78 -4.74 -0.59
N LEU A 115 10.88 -4.92 -1.55
CA LEU A 115 9.83 -3.95 -1.85
C LEU A 115 8.75 -3.91 -0.77
N ASN A 116 8.15 -5.07 -0.45
CA ASN A 116 6.95 -5.13 0.38
C ASN A 116 7.21 -4.96 1.87
N VAL A 117 8.43 -5.27 2.35
CA VAL A 117 8.81 -5.19 3.76
C VAL A 117 9.77 -4.04 3.97
N LEU A 118 10.99 -4.12 3.42
CA LEU A 118 12.03 -3.13 3.67
C LEU A 118 11.69 -1.78 3.06
N GLY A 119 11.09 -1.75 1.86
CA GLY A 119 10.61 -0.51 1.24
C GLY A 119 9.61 0.25 2.11
N VAL A 120 8.66 -0.45 2.71
CA VAL A 120 7.68 0.16 3.63
C VAL A 120 8.35 0.61 4.93
N HIS A 121 9.15 -0.25 5.52
CA HIS A 121 9.82 -0.01 6.80
C HIS A 121 10.77 1.19 6.72
N ASP A 122 11.69 1.21 5.76
CA ASP A 122 12.72 2.24 5.62
C ASP A 122 12.09 3.63 5.35
N LEU A 123 11.08 3.69 4.48
CA LEU A 123 10.36 4.95 4.22
C LEU A 123 9.65 5.49 5.46
N ILE A 124 9.05 4.63 6.28
CA ILE A 124 8.42 5.06 7.53
C ILE A 124 9.47 5.58 8.50
N LEU A 125 10.59 4.87 8.68
CA LEU A 125 11.68 5.33 9.54
C LEU A 125 12.27 6.66 9.07
N ALA A 126 12.32 6.93 7.77
CA ALA A 126 12.83 8.18 7.22
C ALA A 126 11.94 9.39 7.56
N VAL A 127 10.61 9.25 7.46
CA VAL A 127 9.69 10.38 7.64
C VAL A 127 9.20 10.55 9.07
N LEU A 128 9.21 9.48 9.85
CA LEU A 128 8.61 9.45 11.19
C LEU A 128 9.22 10.43 12.19
N PRO A 129 10.56 10.57 12.30
CA PRO A 129 11.15 11.54 13.23
C PRO A 129 10.63 12.97 13.00
N GLY A 130 10.64 13.42 11.74
CA GLY A 130 10.13 14.75 11.40
C GLY A 130 8.63 14.92 11.68
N MET A 131 7.80 13.90 11.53
CA MET A 131 6.39 13.93 11.89
C MET A 131 6.20 14.04 13.41
N VAL A 132 6.98 13.29 14.19
CA VAL A 132 6.95 13.31 15.65
C VAL A 132 7.39 14.68 16.17
N ASP A 133 8.48 15.22 15.65
CA ASP A 133 9.03 16.53 16.07
C ASP A 133 8.04 17.68 15.80
N ARG A 134 7.27 17.59 14.70
CA ARG A 134 6.21 18.58 14.39
C ARG A 134 4.90 18.32 15.13
N GLY A 135 4.78 17.18 15.82
CA GLY A 135 3.56 16.80 16.54
C GLY A 135 2.38 16.48 15.60
N GLY A 136 2.64 16.06 14.37
CA GLY A 136 1.58 15.75 13.42
C GLY A 136 2.07 15.10 12.13
N GLY A 137 1.25 14.22 11.57
CA GLY A 137 1.53 13.50 10.33
C GLY A 137 0.51 12.40 10.07
N GLY A 138 0.52 11.85 8.87
CA GLY A 138 -0.32 10.73 8.47
C GLY A 138 0.47 9.65 7.74
N ILE A 139 0.35 8.41 8.18
CA ILE A 139 0.97 7.25 7.53
C ILE A 139 -0.13 6.27 7.14
N LEU A 140 -0.36 6.15 5.83
CA LEU A 140 -1.23 5.14 5.24
C LEU A 140 -0.37 4.00 4.71
N ILE A 141 -0.60 2.80 5.18
CA ILE A 141 0.19 1.62 4.82
C ILE A 141 -0.69 0.62 4.09
N SER A 142 -0.32 0.28 2.85
CA SER A 142 -1.03 -0.72 2.06
C SER A 142 -0.63 -2.14 2.48
N GLY A 143 -1.37 -2.68 3.44
CA GLY A 143 -1.33 -4.08 3.81
C GLY A 143 -2.16 -4.96 2.87
N SER A 144 -2.70 -6.02 3.42
CA SER A 144 -3.62 -6.93 2.71
C SER A 144 -4.35 -7.83 3.70
N ALA A 145 -5.55 -8.27 3.32
CA ALA A 145 -6.22 -9.38 4.00
C ALA A 145 -5.38 -10.68 3.97
N ALA A 146 -4.52 -10.83 2.95
CA ALA A 146 -3.57 -11.94 2.82
C ALA A 146 -2.60 -12.05 4.00
N GLY A 147 -2.30 -10.94 4.68
CA GLY A 147 -1.44 -10.94 5.88
C GLY A 147 -2.11 -11.48 7.15
N ASN A 148 -3.37 -11.85 7.11
CA ASN A 148 -4.07 -12.37 8.29
C ASN A 148 -3.91 -13.90 8.46
N SER A 149 -3.54 -14.62 7.41
CA SER A 149 -3.48 -16.10 7.41
C SER A 149 -2.37 -16.62 6.52
N PRO A 150 -1.83 -17.83 6.81
CA PRO A 150 -0.93 -18.51 5.90
C PRO A 150 -1.62 -18.81 4.56
N ILE A 151 -0.92 -18.51 3.43
CA ILE A 151 -1.44 -18.76 2.10
C ILE A 151 -0.44 -19.63 1.33
N PRO A 152 -0.67 -20.93 1.18
CA PRO A 152 0.11 -21.78 0.28
C PRO A 152 0.07 -21.23 -1.17
N ASN A 153 1.17 -21.36 -1.90
CA ASN A 153 1.39 -20.80 -3.24
C ASN A 153 1.40 -19.26 -3.33
N ASN A 154 1.46 -18.56 -2.18
CA ASN A 154 1.66 -17.12 -2.10
C ASN A 154 2.36 -16.77 -0.77
N ALA A 155 3.29 -17.62 -0.34
CA ALA A 155 3.85 -17.62 1.00
C ALA A 155 4.62 -16.34 1.31
N THR A 156 5.53 -15.92 0.42
CA THR A 156 6.34 -14.71 0.61
C THR A 156 5.48 -13.45 0.70
N TYR A 157 4.47 -13.32 -0.16
CA TYR A 157 3.54 -12.20 -0.11
C TYR A 157 2.72 -12.18 1.18
N ALA A 158 2.14 -13.32 1.57
CA ALA A 158 1.37 -13.42 2.79
C ALA A 158 2.22 -13.07 4.03
N ALA A 159 3.45 -13.57 4.10
CA ALA A 159 4.39 -13.26 5.18
C ALA A 159 4.79 -11.77 5.19
N ALA A 160 5.08 -11.18 4.02
CA ALA A 160 5.38 -9.75 3.90
C ALA A 160 4.20 -8.88 4.36
N LYS A 161 2.98 -9.23 3.96
CA LYS A 161 1.79 -8.49 4.37
C LYS A 161 1.43 -8.74 5.85
N ALA A 162 1.78 -9.89 6.43
CA ALA A 162 1.65 -10.12 7.87
C ALA A 162 2.61 -9.20 8.66
N PHE A 163 3.87 -9.07 8.21
CA PHE A 163 4.81 -8.10 8.78
C PHE A 163 4.22 -6.69 8.76
N VAL A 164 3.80 -6.23 7.58
CA VAL A 164 3.29 -4.87 7.38
C VAL A 164 2.03 -4.61 8.21
N ASN A 165 1.11 -5.56 8.26
CA ASN A 165 -0.12 -5.45 9.06
C ASN A 165 0.22 -5.28 10.56
N THR A 166 1.05 -6.17 11.11
CA THR A 166 1.45 -6.15 12.52
C THR A 166 2.26 -4.90 12.86
N PHE A 167 3.22 -4.54 12.00
CA PHE A 167 4.04 -3.34 12.17
C PHE A 167 3.19 -2.07 12.23
N SER A 168 2.24 -1.92 11.29
CA SER A 168 1.33 -0.77 11.25
C SER A 168 0.54 -0.60 12.54
N GLU A 169 -0.02 -1.69 13.06
CA GLU A 169 -0.83 -1.67 14.28
C GLU A 169 0.02 -1.38 15.52
N SER A 170 1.27 -1.87 15.53
CA SER A 170 2.23 -1.65 16.63
C SER A 170 2.65 -0.18 16.70
N ILE A 171 3.17 0.38 15.61
CA ILE A 171 3.63 1.79 15.59
C ILE A 171 2.48 2.78 15.84
N ARG A 172 1.26 2.43 15.43
CA ARG A 172 0.09 3.22 15.78
C ARG A 172 -0.08 3.37 17.31
N GLY A 173 0.14 2.27 18.06
CA GLY A 173 0.10 2.29 19.52
C GLY A 173 1.14 3.24 20.12
N GLU A 174 2.35 3.20 19.60
CA GLU A 174 3.48 4.02 20.03
C GLU A 174 3.25 5.51 19.75
N LEU A 175 2.67 5.81 18.58
CA LEU A 175 2.51 7.18 18.07
C LEU A 175 1.25 7.89 18.55
N LYS A 176 0.42 7.23 19.36
CA LYS A 176 -0.86 7.80 19.83
C LYS A 176 -0.72 9.18 20.49
N LYS A 177 0.39 9.41 21.21
CA LYS A 177 0.65 10.68 21.90
C LYS A 177 1.46 11.69 21.06
N ALA A 178 2.05 11.23 19.96
CA ALA A 178 2.88 12.07 19.09
C ALA A 178 2.08 12.84 18.02
N GLY A 179 0.75 12.69 18.00
CA GLY A 179 -0.10 13.36 17.02
C GLY A 179 -0.01 12.78 15.60
N VAL A 180 0.68 11.66 15.42
CA VAL A 180 0.83 11.00 14.11
C VAL A 180 -0.25 9.94 13.93
N HIS A 181 -1.04 10.06 12.87
CA HIS A 181 -2.05 9.08 12.51
C HIS A 181 -1.44 7.93 11.71
N VAL A 182 -1.79 6.71 12.06
CA VAL A 182 -1.37 5.52 11.30
C VAL A 182 -2.60 4.69 10.95
N THR A 183 -2.78 4.43 9.67
CA THR A 183 -3.91 3.65 9.16
C THR A 183 -3.41 2.54 8.25
N LEU A 184 -3.81 1.32 8.55
CA LEU A 184 -3.62 0.15 7.70
C LEU A 184 -4.76 0.06 6.69
N LEU A 185 -4.45 0.14 5.40
CA LEU A 185 -5.33 -0.29 4.34
C LEU A 185 -5.16 -1.79 4.12
N ALA A 186 -6.20 -2.58 4.40
CA ALA A 186 -6.20 -4.03 4.20
C ALA A 186 -7.34 -4.42 3.23
N PRO A 187 -7.19 -4.15 1.93
CA PRO A 187 -8.25 -4.38 0.97
C PRO A 187 -8.48 -5.88 0.74
N GLY A 188 -9.71 -6.21 0.37
CA GLY A 188 -10.05 -7.42 -0.36
C GLY A 188 -9.77 -7.25 -1.86
N PRO A 189 -10.55 -7.91 -2.74
CA PRO A 189 -10.40 -7.76 -4.17
C PRO A 189 -10.65 -6.30 -4.61
N VAL A 190 -9.64 -5.68 -5.22
CA VAL A 190 -9.75 -4.34 -5.82
C VAL A 190 -9.59 -4.51 -7.32
N ARG A 191 -10.49 -3.90 -8.08
CA ARG A 191 -10.43 -3.93 -9.55
C ARG A 191 -9.22 -3.11 -10.00
N THR A 192 -8.19 -3.82 -10.44
CA THR A 192 -6.93 -3.24 -10.89
C THR A 192 -6.75 -3.53 -12.38
N THR A 193 -6.12 -2.62 -13.11
CA THR A 193 -5.59 -2.93 -14.42
C THR A 193 -4.37 -3.83 -14.22
N LEU A 194 -4.60 -5.12 -14.26
CA LEU A 194 -3.52 -6.10 -14.29
C LEU A 194 -2.96 -6.16 -15.73
N PRO A 195 -1.67 -6.45 -15.90
CA PRO A 195 -1.16 -6.85 -17.21
C PRO A 195 -2.02 -8.01 -17.75
N ASP A 196 -2.17 -8.08 -19.07
CA ASP A 196 -2.93 -9.13 -19.77
C ASP A 196 -2.21 -10.48 -19.62
N ASP A 197 -2.15 -11.00 -18.39
CA ASP A 197 -1.61 -12.32 -18.11
C ASP A 197 -2.73 -13.30 -17.73
N ALA A 198 -2.45 -14.60 -17.92
CA ALA A 198 -3.39 -15.67 -17.63
C ALA A 198 -3.85 -15.67 -16.16
N GLN A 199 -3.06 -15.10 -15.24
CA GLN A 199 -3.36 -15.04 -13.82
C GLN A 199 -4.40 -13.96 -13.51
N ALA A 200 -4.32 -12.80 -14.17
CA ALA A 200 -5.29 -11.72 -14.05
C ALA A 200 -6.69 -12.21 -14.45
N SER A 201 -6.79 -12.87 -15.61
CA SER A 201 -8.05 -13.41 -16.10
C SER A 201 -8.63 -14.50 -15.19
N LEU A 202 -7.78 -15.24 -14.47
CA LEU A 202 -8.20 -16.28 -13.55
C LEU A 202 -8.75 -15.71 -12.24
N VAL A 203 -8.12 -14.67 -11.69
CA VAL A 203 -8.62 -13.95 -10.50
C VAL A 203 -9.98 -13.33 -10.81
N GLU A 204 -10.13 -12.70 -11.97
CA GLU A 204 -11.40 -12.09 -12.39
C GLU A 204 -12.52 -13.12 -12.52
N ARG A 205 -12.23 -14.33 -13.00
CA ARG A 205 -13.21 -15.42 -13.12
C ARG A 205 -13.61 -16.06 -11.78
N LEU A 206 -12.69 -16.07 -10.81
CA LEU A 206 -12.90 -16.76 -9.53
C LEU A 206 -13.56 -15.85 -8.47
N VAL A 207 -13.44 -14.53 -8.62
CA VAL A 207 -13.99 -13.57 -7.66
C VAL A 207 -15.29 -12.98 -8.22
N PRO A 208 -16.44 -13.20 -7.56
CA PRO A 208 -17.71 -12.63 -7.98
C PRO A 208 -17.69 -11.11 -8.09
N ASP A 209 -18.38 -10.55 -9.10
CA ASP A 209 -18.37 -9.12 -9.41
C ASP A 209 -18.75 -8.21 -8.23
N PHE A 210 -19.66 -8.64 -7.39
CA PHE A 210 -20.09 -7.85 -6.22
C PHE A 210 -19.03 -7.71 -5.11
N LEU A 211 -17.95 -8.49 -5.19
CA LEU A 211 -16.82 -8.40 -4.25
C LEU A 211 -15.77 -7.36 -4.68
N TRP A 212 -15.79 -6.95 -5.94
CA TRP A 212 -14.84 -6.00 -6.47
C TRP A 212 -15.16 -4.57 -6.07
N ILE A 213 -14.11 -3.83 -5.73
CA ILE A 213 -14.19 -2.42 -5.37
C ILE A 213 -13.27 -1.64 -6.30
N SER A 214 -13.67 -0.41 -6.67
CA SER A 214 -12.82 0.44 -7.49
C SER A 214 -11.62 0.98 -6.71
N THR A 215 -10.56 1.32 -7.43
CA THR A 215 -9.35 1.94 -6.88
C THR A 215 -9.65 3.31 -6.27
N GLU A 216 -10.51 4.12 -6.89
CA GLU A 216 -10.91 5.45 -6.45
C GLU A 216 -11.69 5.38 -5.13
N HIS A 217 -12.64 4.46 -5.04
CA HIS A 217 -13.40 4.26 -3.81
C HIS A 217 -12.49 3.77 -2.67
N THR A 218 -11.55 2.88 -2.99
CA THR A 218 -10.53 2.40 -2.04
C THR A 218 -9.65 3.54 -1.54
N ALA A 219 -9.15 4.38 -2.43
CA ALA A 219 -8.31 5.53 -2.08
C ALA A 219 -9.04 6.52 -1.17
N ARG A 220 -10.26 6.92 -1.55
CA ARG A 220 -11.08 7.84 -0.76
C ARG A 220 -11.34 7.31 0.65
N LEU A 221 -11.82 6.07 0.78
CA LEU A 221 -12.08 5.46 2.09
C LEU A 221 -10.81 5.37 2.95
N SER A 222 -9.66 5.14 2.31
CA SER A 222 -8.37 5.01 3.01
C SER A 222 -7.92 6.34 3.58
N LEU A 223 -8.00 7.41 2.80
CA LEU A 223 -7.64 8.76 3.25
C LEU A 223 -8.63 9.30 4.29
N ASP A 224 -9.93 9.08 4.10
CA ASP A 224 -10.95 9.38 5.12
C ASP A 224 -10.69 8.62 6.44
N GLY A 225 -10.20 7.38 6.30
CA GLY A 225 -9.80 6.57 7.46
C GLY A 225 -8.58 7.14 8.16
N LEU A 226 -7.59 7.60 7.41
CA LEU A 226 -6.38 8.23 7.92
C LEU A 226 -6.70 9.53 8.67
N GLU A 227 -7.50 10.41 8.09
CA GLU A 227 -7.93 11.66 8.72
C GLU A 227 -8.66 11.41 10.03
N ARG A 228 -9.54 10.40 10.07
CA ARG A 228 -10.29 9.99 11.26
C ARG A 228 -9.48 9.11 12.21
N ASN A 229 -8.19 8.93 11.95
CA ASN A 229 -7.29 8.09 12.74
C ASN A 229 -7.84 6.67 12.97
N LYS A 230 -8.40 6.03 11.94
CA LYS A 230 -8.84 4.64 12.03
C LYS A 230 -7.63 3.71 11.99
N MET A 231 -7.63 2.70 12.84
CA MET A 231 -6.55 1.71 12.88
C MET A 231 -6.47 0.94 11.54
N ARG A 232 -7.61 0.50 11.02
CA ARG A 232 -7.70 -0.32 9.83
C ARG A 232 -8.87 0.12 8.96
N VAL A 233 -8.62 0.19 7.65
CA VAL A 233 -9.64 0.37 6.63
C VAL A 233 -9.69 -0.90 5.78
N VAL A 234 -10.85 -1.52 5.73
CA VAL A 234 -11.14 -2.67 4.86
C VAL A 234 -12.27 -2.21 3.94
N PRO A 235 -11.97 -1.80 2.70
CA PRO A 235 -12.98 -1.40 1.75
C PRO A 235 -13.91 -2.57 1.39
N GLY A 236 -15.22 -2.31 1.30
CA GLY A 236 -16.25 -3.30 1.00
C GLY A 236 -16.79 -4.04 2.22
N VAL A 237 -18.13 -4.19 2.24
CA VAL A 237 -18.85 -4.82 3.36
C VAL A 237 -18.48 -6.30 3.47
N THR A 238 -18.43 -7.00 2.35
CA THR A 238 -18.08 -8.42 2.27
C THR A 238 -16.63 -8.68 2.66
N SER A 239 -15.69 -7.87 2.16
CA SER A 239 -14.27 -7.94 2.54
C SER A 239 -14.07 -7.69 4.03
N LYS A 240 -14.85 -6.76 4.60
CA LYS A 240 -14.83 -6.49 6.05
C LYS A 240 -15.31 -7.70 6.86
N ALA A 241 -16.43 -8.31 6.45
CA ALA A 241 -16.96 -9.51 7.10
C ALA A 241 -15.96 -10.68 7.03
N MET A 242 -15.35 -10.92 5.87
CA MET A 242 -14.32 -11.94 5.68
C MET A 242 -13.06 -11.66 6.51
N SER A 243 -12.62 -10.41 6.60
CA SER A 243 -11.45 -10.03 7.40
C SER A 243 -11.67 -10.29 8.89
N VAL A 244 -12.87 -10.02 9.40
CA VAL A 244 -13.24 -10.33 10.80
C VAL A 244 -13.30 -11.84 10.99
N ALA A 245 -13.97 -12.57 10.10
CA ALA A 245 -14.09 -14.04 10.20
C ALA A 245 -12.72 -14.73 10.18
N SER A 246 -11.82 -14.32 9.27
CA SER A 246 -10.46 -14.92 9.18
C SER A 246 -9.60 -14.67 10.43
N GLY A 247 -9.85 -13.58 11.15
CA GLY A 247 -9.14 -13.28 12.41
C GLY A 247 -9.49 -14.21 13.57
N TYR A 248 -10.69 -14.80 13.56
CA TYR A 248 -11.19 -15.68 14.62
C TYR A 248 -11.24 -17.15 14.22
N THR A 249 -11.12 -17.48 12.94
CA THR A 249 -11.16 -18.88 12.47
C THR A 249 -9.81 -19.55 12.68
N PRO A 250 -9.74 -20.75 13.27
CA PRO A 250 -8.50 -21.49 13.44
C PRO A 250 -7.76 -21.67 12.11
N ARG A 251 -6.45 -21.44 12.11
CA ARG A 251 -5.60 -21.54 10.91
C ARG A 251 -5.68 -22.91 10.25
N ALA A 252 -5.89 -23.99 11.02
CA ALA A 252 -6.06 -25.35 10.52
C ALA A 252 -7.27 -25.47 9.56
N ILE A 253 -8.29 -24.62 9.69
CA ILE A 253 -9.48 -24.61 8.84
C ILE A 253 -9.27 -23.66 7.66
N VAL A 254 -8.73 -22.47 7.91
CA VAL A 254 -8.57 -21.44 6.87
C VAL A 254 -7.52 -21.82 5.83
N THR A 255 -6.37 -22.35 6.29
CA THR A 255 -5.21 -22.63 5.43
C THR A 255 -5.52 -23.58 4.26
N PRO A 256 -6.20 -24.74 4.43
CA PRO A 256 -6.50 -25.61 3.32
C PRO A 256 -7.50 -25.01 2.31
N ILE A 257 -8.49 -24.24 2.79
CA ILE A 257 -9.51 -23.59 1.93
C ILE A 257 -8.85 -22.52 1.07
N VAL A 258 -8.07 -21.64 1.70
CA VAL A 258 -7.35 -20.58 1.00
C VAL A 258 -6.28 -21.17 0.09
N GLY A 259 -5.55 -22.20 0.54
CA GLY A 259 -4.55 -22.89 -0.25
C GLY A 259 -5.12 -23.53 -1.52
N ALA A 260 -6.32 -24.10 -1.46
CA ALA A 260 -7.00 -24.65 -2.64
C ALA A 260 -7.38 -23.58 -3.66
N PHE A 261 -7.77 -22.38 -3.20
CA PHE A 261 -8.05 -21.24 -4.06
C PHE A 261 -6.77 -20.73 -4.76
N TYR A 262 -5.70 -20.53 -3.99
CA TYR A 262 -4.43 -20.01 -4.52
C TYR A 262 -3.66 -21.05 -5.37
N LYS A 263 -3.90 -22.36 -5.17
CA LYS A 263 -3.36 -23.40 -6.05
C LYS A 263 -3.85 -23.22 -7.49
N LYS A 264 -5.11 -22.83 -7.67
CA LYS A 264 -5.67 -22.55 -9.01
C LYS A 264 -5.03 -21.33 -9.67
N LEU A 265 -4.55 -20.36 -8.89
CA LEU A 265 -3.87 -19.15 -9.38
C LEU A 265 -2.41 -19.40 -9.76
N GLY A 266 -1.76 -20.37 -9.12
CA GLY A 266 -0.35 -20.70 -9.36
C GLY A 266 -0.10 -21.67 -10.51
N GLY A 267 -1.12 -22.04 -11.32
CA GLY A 267 -0.94 -22.90 -12.48
C GLY A 267 -0.55 -24.34 -12.12
N GLY A 268 -1.26 -24.93 -11.15
CA GLY A 268 -1.06 -26.33 -10.78
C GLY A 268 -1.72 -27.30 -11.75
#